data_6b8e313290882ebe52be584df7d43a6b
#
_entry.id   6b8e313290882ebe52be584df7d43a6b
#
_cell.length_a   1.000
_cell.length_b   1.000
_cell.length_c   1.000
_cell.angle_alpha   90.00
_cell.angle_beta   90.00
_cell.angle_gamma   90.00
#
_symmetry.space_group_name_H-M   'P 1'
#
loop_
_entity.id
_entity.type
_entity.pdbx_description
1 polymer ?
#
loop_
_entity_poly.entity_id
_entity_poly.type
_entity_poly.pdbx_seq_one_letter_code
_entity_poly.pdbx_strand_id
1 'polypeptide(L)'
;MIKVMYNPKWCEDATVEHAIRYTSDNFAELYKLWAELGLETFLHKREGGPLTDIIQRDEDGLIVYAMTIRVGDWFKVDPADNEWYVVPNKELTERYIVIEEEAPNAQA
;
A
#
# COMPACT_ATOMS: atom_id res chain seq x y z
N MET A 1 5.22 7.69 4.68
CA MET A 1 3.85 7.43 4.22
C MET A 1 3.22 8.75 3.79
N ILE A 2 2.47 8.75 2.71
CA ILE A 2 1.75 9.94 2.27
C ILE A 2 0.25 9.72 2.41
N LYS A 3 -0.50 10.81 2.47
CA LYS A 3 -1.96 10.76 2.43
C LYS A 3 -2.41 11.14 1.03
N VAL A 4 -3.25 10.32 0.45
CA VAL A 4 -3.74 10.50 -0.91
C VAL A 4 -5.26 10.37 -0.95
N MET A 5 -5.85 10.91 -2.00
CA MET A 5 -7.26 10.76 -2.27
C MET A 5 -7.43 10.54 -3.77
N TYR A 6 -8.30 9.60 -4.13
CA TYR A 6 -8.65 9.44 -5.54
C TYR A 6 -9.17 10.79 -6.05
N ASN A 7 -8.74 11.22 -7.23
CA ASN A 7 -9.11 12.54 -7.73
C ASN A 7 -10.63 12.66 -7.82
N PRO A 8 -11.24 13.67 -7.16
CA PRO A 8 -12.71 13.87 -7.19
C PRO A 8 -13.31 13.98 -8.58
N LYS A 9 -12.50 14.32 -9.58
CA LYS A 9 -12.89 14.29 -10.99
C LYS A 9 -13.42 12.92 -11.42
N TRP A 10 -12.89 11.85 -10.79
CA TRP A 10 -13.25 10.47 -11.13
C TRP A 10 -14.19 9.83 -10.11
N CYS A 11 -14.21 10.34 -8.88
CA CYS A 11 -15.01 9.76 -7.79
C CYS A 11 -15.34 10.84 -6.77
N GLU A 12 -16.60 11.23 -6.67
CA GLU A 12 -17.05 12.29 -5.75
C GLU A 12 -16.96 11.89 -4.28
N ASP A 13 -17.08 10.60 -3.99
CA ASP A 13 -17.11 10.07 -2.62
C ASP A 13 -15.73 9.58 -2.16
N ALA A 14 -14.67 10.00 -2.82
CA ALA A 14 -13.33 9.57 -2.47
C ALA A 14 -12.95 9.98 -1.05
N THR A 15 -12.34 9.06 -0.32
CA THR A 15 -11.85 9.28 1.03
C THR A 15 -10.34 9.39 1.06
N VAL A 16 -9.80 9.95 2.14
CA VAL A 16 -8.35 10.05 2.32
C VAL A 16 -7.81 8.70 2.73
N GLU A 17 -6.78 8.24 2.02
CA GLU A 17 -6.11 6.99 2.26
C GLU A 17 -4.62 7.20 2.51
N HIS A 18 -3.99 6.24 3.15
CA HIS A 18 -2.54 6.26 3.37
C HIS A 18 -1.87 5.42 2.29
N ALA A 19 -0.75 5.91 1.77
CA ALA A 19 0.02 5.20 0.75
C ALA A 19 1.51 5.22 1.08
N ILE A 20 2.16 4.09 0.86
CA ILE A 20 3.60 3.96 1.02
C ILE A 20 4.16 3.23 -0.19
N ARG A 21 5.19 3.79 -0.81
CA ARG A 21 5.82 3.20 -1.98
C ARG A 21 6.77 2.09 -1.56
N TYR A 22 6.67 0.94 -2.23
CA TYR A 22 7.63 -0.14 -2.04
C TYR A 22 8.92 0.21 -2.77
N THR A 23 10.00 0.34 -2.00
CA THR A 23 11.34 0.50 -2.52
C THR A 23 12.19 -0.68 -2.05
N SER A 24 13.36 -0.87 -2.59
CA SER A 24 14.26 -1.93 -2.11
C SER A 24 14.73 -1.72 -0.67
N ASP A 25 14.59 -0.49 -0.14
CA ASP A 25 15.15 -0.10 1.16
C ASP A 25 14.13 -0.08 2.30
N ASN A 26 12.83 -0.15 2.01
CA ASN A 26 11.79 -0.02 3.04
C ASN A 26 10.98 -1.29 3.28
N PHE A 27 11.49 -2.43 2.89
CA PHE A 27 10.80 -3.71 3.07
C PHE A 27 10.44 -3.98 4.55
N ALA A 28 11.38 -3.71 5.45
CA ALA A 28 11.16 -3.95 6.88
C ALA A 28 10.01 -3.11 7.44
N GLU A 29 9.91 -1.85 7.01
CA GLU A 29 8.84 -0.94 7.40
C GLU A 29 7.48 -1.43 6.88
N LEU A 30 7.43 -1.83 5.61
CA LEU A 30 6.22 -2.38 5.00
C LEU A 30 5.83 -3.71 5.64
N TYR A 31 6.79 -4.58 5.88
CA TYR A 31 6.54 -5.86 6.53
C TYR A 31 5.87 -5.68 7.90
N LYS A 32 6.35 -4.72 8.67
CA LYS A 32 5.76 -4.39 9.98
C LYS A 32 4.32 -3.90 9.82
N LEU A 33 4.08 -3.03 8.85
CA LEU A 33 2.73 -2.53 8.57
C LEU A 33 1.78 -3.67 8.18
N TRP A 34 2.22 -4.54 7.28
CA TRP A 34 1.41 -5.68 6.86
C TRP A 34 1.10 -6.62 8.03
N ALA A 35 2.07 -6.87 8.91
CA ALA A 35 1.85 -7.68 10.10
C ALA A 35 0.83 -7.04 11.05
N GLU A 36 0.90 -5.72 11.23
CA GLU A 36 -0.07 -4.98 12.05
C GLU A 36 -1.48 -5.05 11.49
N LEU A 37 -1.61 -5.14 10.16
CA LEU A 37 -2.90 -5.31 9.50
C LEU A 37 -3.38 -6.77 9.46
N GLY A 38 -2.60 -7.69 10.01
CA GLY A 38 -2.94 -9.11 10.00
C GLY A 38 -2.75 -9.79 8.66
N LEU A 39 -1.93 -9.22 7.79
CA LEU A 39 -1.68 -9.75 6.46
C LEU A 39 -0.49 -10.69 6.45
N GLU A 40 -0.59 -11.75 5.67
CA GLU A 40 0.46 -12.72 5.43
C GLU A 40 1.24 -12.32 4.18
N THR A 41 2.56 -12.44 4.20
CA THR A 41 3.38 -12.00 3.08
C THR A 41 4.43 -13.03 2.71
N PHE A 42 4.74 -13.13 1.41
CA PHE A 42 5.75 -14.03 0.87
C PHE A 42 6.67 -13.24 -0.06
N LEU A 43 7.91 -13.09 0.35
CA LEU A 43 8.93 -12.41 -0.45
C LEU A 43 9.54 -13.37 -1.46
N HIS A 44 9.55 -12.94 -2.72
CA HIS A 44 10.23 -13.65 -3.80
C HIS A 44 11.37 -12.79 -4.33
N LYS A 45 12.56 -13.33 -4.33
CA LYS A 45 13.72 -12.68 -4.95
C LYS A 45 13.83 -13.16 -6.38
N ARG A 46 13.66 -12.26 -7.33
CA ARG A 46 13.71 -12.59 -8.76
C ARG A 46 14.65 -11.65 -9.50
N GLU A 47 15.08 -12.12 -10.66
CA GLU A 47 15.72 -11.27 -11.66
C GLU A 47 14.77 -10.10 -11.99
N GLY A 48 15.25 -8.88 -11.98
CA GLY A 48 14.42 -7.69 -12.15
C GLY A 48 13.93 -7.08 -10.85
N GLY A 49 14.28 -7.65 -9.70
CA GLY A 49 13.97 -7.10 -8.38
C GLY A 49 13.02 -7.96 -7.57
N PRO A 50 12.93 -7.70 -6.26
CA PRO A 50 12.05 -8.44 -5.39
C PRO A 50 10.58 -8.11 -5.64
N LEU A 51 9.72 -9.09 -5.38
CA LEU A 51 8.28 -8.89 -5.31
C LEU A 51 7.75 -9.60 -4.07
N THR A 52 6.61 -9.14 -3.58
CA THR A 52 5.99 -9.70 -2.38
C THR A 52 4.52 -9.98 -2.65
N ASP A 53 4.10 -11.20 -2.34
CA ASP A 53 2.69 -11.55 -2.33
C ASP A 53 2.10 -11.18 -0.98
N ILE A 54 0.98 -10.49 -0.98
CA ILE A 54 0.27 -10.04 0.21
C ILE A 54 -1.09 -10.73 0.23
N ILE A 55 -1.37 -11.45 1.33
CA ILE A 55 -2.54 -12.32 1.41
C ILE A 55 -3.37 -11.96 2.63
N GLN A 56 -4.66 -11.80 2.42
CA GLN A 56 -5.64 -11.62 3.48
C GLN A 56 -6.49 -12.88 3.61
N ARG A 57 -6.62 -13.40 4.84
CA ARG A 57 -7.44 -14.58 5.13
C ARG A 57 -8.61 -14.19 6.02
N ASP A 58 -9.70 -14.95 5.93
CA ASP A 58 -10.83 -14.82 6.83
C ASP A 58 -10.59 -15.60 8.13
N GLU A 59 -11.60 -15.63 9.00
CA GLU A 59 -11.55 -16.30 10.30
C GLU A 59 -11.32 -17.80 10.18
N ASP A 60 -11.72 -18.41 9.06
CA ASP A 60 -11.58 -19.83 8.78
C ASP A 60 -10.24 -20.15 8.11
N GLY A 61 -9.39 -19.16 7.89
CA GLY A 61 -8.10 -19.33 7.24
C GLY A 61 -8.15 -19.35 5.72
N LEU A 62 -9.29 -19.06 5.12
CA LEU A 62 -9.45 -19.03 3.67
C LEU A 62 -8.95 -17.70 3.12
N ILE A 63 -8.30 -17.75 1.95
CA ILE A 63 -7.84 -16.55 1.28
C ILE A 63 -9.04 -15.82 0.70
N VAL A 64 -9.24 -14.57 1.15
CA VAL A 64 -10.32 -13.72 0.65
C VAL A 64 -9.81 -12.64 -0.29
N TYR A 65 -8.53 -12.31 -0.21
CA TYR A 65 -7.92 -11.32 -1.08
C TYR A 65 -6.40 -11.50 -1.14
N ALA A 66 -5.83 -11.30 -2.31
CA ALA A 66 -4.38 -11.39 -2.50
C ALA A 66 -3.94 -10.47 -3.63
N MET A 67 -2.80 -9.82 -3.44
CA MET A 67 -2.15 -9.00 -4.47
C MET A 67 -0.64 -9.15 -4.38
N THR A 68 0.04 -8.87 -5.48
CA THR A 68 1.50 -8.85 -5.55
C THR A 68 1.98 -7.41 -5.67
N ILE A 69 2.96 -7.03 -4.86
CA ILE A 69 3.60 -5.72 -4.92
C ILE A 69 5.04 -5.88 -5.42
N ARG A 70 5.43 -5.00 -6.34
CA ARG A 70 6.79 -4.92 -6.89
C ARG A 70 7.43 -3.60 -6.50
N VAL A 71 8.74 -3.57 -6.53
CA VAL A 71 9.47 -2.30 -6.32
C VAL A 71 8.93 -1.24 -7.27
N GLY A 72 8.55 -0.09 -6.69
CA GLY A 72 7.94 1.02 -7.42
C GLY A 72 6.43 1.10 -7.29
N ASP A 73 5.75 0.01 -6.91
CA ASP A 73 4.32 0.03 -6.63
C ASP A 73 4.04 0.66 -5.27
N TRP A 74 2.81 1.07 -5.07
CA TRP A 74 2.34 1.65 -3.83
C TRP A 74 1.41 0.70 -3.10
N PHE A 75 1.60 0.57 -1.80
CA PHE A 75 0.64 -0.06 -0.91
C PHE A 75 -0.27 1.04 -0.35
N LYS A 76 -1.56 0.89 -0.56
CA LYS A 76 -2.55 1.88 -0.16
C LYS A 76 -3.53 1.24 0.83
N VAL A 77 -3.83 1.94 1.92
CA VAL A 77 -4.75 1.45 2.93
C VAL A 77 -5.67 2.58 3.39
N ASP A 78 -6.96 2.26 3.52
CA ASP A 78 -7.93 3.16 4.11
C ASP A 78 -7.91 2.97 5.63
N PRO A 79 -7.57 3.99 6.42
CA PRO A 79 -7.48 3.83 7.88
C PRO A 79 -8.84 3.62 8.55
N ALA A 80 -9.93 3.92 7.87
CA ALA A 80 -11.27 3.75 8.46
C ALA A 80 -11.71 2.29 8.57
N ASP A 81 -11.37 1.47 7.56
CA ASP A 81 -11.83 0.08 7.49
C ASP A 81 -10.73 -0.93 7.20
N ASN A 82 -9.48 -0.45 7.06
CA ASN A 82 -8.31 -1.27 6.72
C ASN A 82 -8.39 -1.96 5.34
N GLU A 83 -9.26 -1.49 4.47
CA GLU A 83 -9.22 -1.94 3.07
C GLU A 83 -7.93 -1.49 2.42
N TRP A 84 -7.32 -2.39 1.67
CA TRP A 84 -6.00 -2.13 1.10
C TRP A 84 -5.92 -2.57 -0.35
N TYR A 85 -5.04 -1.89 -1.09
CA TYR A 85 -4.76 -2.18 -2.50
C TYR A 85 -3.30 -1.95 -2.82
N VAL A 86 -2.82 -2.65 -3.83
CA VAL A 86 -1.55 -2.36 -4.49
C VAL A 86 -1.85 -1.56 -5.75
N VAL A 87 -1.19 -0.42 -5.89
CA VAL A 87 -1.41 0.51 -7.01
C VAL A 87 -0.09 0.76 -7.71
N PRO A 88 0.00 0.55 -9.04
CA PRO A 88 1.19 0.91 -9.79
C PRO A 88 1.48 2.42 -9.69
N ASN A 89 2.75 2.79 -9.71
CA ASN A 89 3.13 4.20 -9.60
C ASN A 89 2.44 5.08 -10.65
N LYS A 90 2.35 4.59 -11.87
CA LYS A 90 1.69 5.32 -12.95
C LYS A 90 0.23 5.67 -12.60
N GLU A 91 -0.51 4.70 -12.08
CA GLU A 91 -1.91 4.90 -11.70
C GLU A 91 -2.04 5.87 -10.53
N LEU A 92 -1.16 5.74 -9.52
CA LEU A 92 -1.20 6.63 -8.37
C LEU A 92 -0.94 8.08 -8.79
N THR A 93 0.05 8.30 -9.64
CA THR A 93 0.39 9.66 -10.09
C THR A 93 -0.66 10.27 -11.01
N GLU A 94 -1.34 9.47 -11.81
CA GLU A 94 -2.36 9.95 -12.75
C GLU A 94 -3.73 10.17 -12.13
N ARG A 95 -4.12 9.33 -11.16
CA ARG A 95 -5.51 9.28 -10.66
C ARG A 95 -5.70 9.75 -9.23
N TYR A 96 -4.62 9.92 -8.48
CA TYR A 96 -4.69 10.35 -7.09
C TYR A 96 -4.08 11.72 -6.93
N ILE A 97 -4.58 12.45 -5.94
CA ILE A 97 -3.95 13.70 -5.49
C ILE A 97 -3.31 13.46 -4.14
N VAL A 98 -2.15 14.07 -3.92
CA VAL A 98 -1.46 14.02 -2.63
C VAL A 98 -2.04 15.11 -1.75
N ILE A 99 -2.65 14.69 -0.64
CA ILE A 99 -3.25 15.62 0.32
C ILE A 99 -2.21 16.10 1.30
N GLU A 100 -1.38 15.16 1.80
CA GLU A 100 -0.38 15.48 2.79
C GLU A 100 0.76 14.48 2.68
N GLU A 101 1.99 14.98 2.70
CA GLU A 101 3.18 14.14 2.75
C GLU A 101 3.75 14.21 4.15
N GLU A 102 3.82 13.04 4.81
CA GLU A 102 4.35 12.94 6.16
C GLU A 102 5.86 12.86 6.12
N ALA A 103 6.50 13.96 6.53
CA ALA A 103 7.96 14.02 6.58
C ALA A 103 8.47 13.29 7.82
N PRO A 104 9.54 12.47 7.69
CA PRO A 104 10.10 11.75 8.83
C PRO A 104 10.55 12.62 9.99
N ASN A 105 10.95 13.84 9.72
CA ASN A 105 11.50 14.79 10.70
C ASN A 105 10.62 16.00 10.89
N ALA A 106 9.33 15.86 10.71
CA ALA A 106 8.41 16.99 10.80
C ALA A 106 8.42 17.69 12.16
N GLN A 107 8.80 16.99 13.20
CA GLN A 107 8.86 17.51 14.58
C GLN A 107 10.26 17.92 15.00
N ALA A 108 11.21 17.74 14.15
CA ALA A 108 12.58 18.10 14.49
C ALA A 108 12.75 19.62 14.59
#